data_4412512841c3da3b245c51e2b6388594
#
_entry.id   4412512841c3da3b245c51e2b6388594
#
_cell.length_a   1.000
_cell.length_b   1.000
_cell.length_c   1.000
_cell.angle_alpha   90.00
_cell.angle_beta   90.00
_cell.angle_gamma   90.00
#
_symmetry.space_group_name_H-M   'P 1'
#
loop_
_entity.id
_entity.type
_entity.pdbx_description
1 polymer ?
#
loop_
_entity_poly.entity_id
_entity_poly.type
_entity_poly.pdbx_seq_one_letter_code
_entity_poly.pdbx_strand_id
1 'polypeptide(L)'
;MSDFDDYALDYEKRMHQTLSFALTSEQYQAEYKSKLIKRYASRSRKISKILDFGCGVGLSVPSLQENFPEAKIFLTDVSEVSLNVVRQKFDAVTILKAELETDEKFDVIFMSTVLHHITAKDRFKIIEKLKLRLSNDGCIFIVEHNTYNPLTLKIVADCDMDHDAELVSIRDLKRFLTTECSLKVVDSGFCSFFPQPLKALAKIDRVLRRVPLGGQYFMVAVA
;
A
#
# COMPACT_ATOMS: atom_id res chain seq x y z
N MET A 1 -2.52 -16.47 -16.29
CA MET A 1 -3.54 -16.04 -15.32
C MET A 1 -2.82 -15.95 -14.01
N SER A 2 -2.89 -14.84 -13.32
CA SER A 2 -2.34 -14.71 -11.96
C SER A 2 -3.34 -15.33 -10.99
N ASP A 3 -2.87 -15.84 -9.83
CA ASP A 3 -3.76 -16.36 -8.78
C ASP A 3 -4.76 -15.30 -8.29
N PHE A 4 -4.46 -14.02 -8.51
CA PHE A 4 -5.32 -12.88 -8.19
C PHE A 4 -6.48 -12.66 -9.17
N ASP A 5 -6.46 -13.26 -10.37
CA ASP A 5 -7.56 -13.12 -11.34
C ASP A 5 -8.86 -13.75 -10.82
N ASP A 6 -8.76 -14.84 -10.07
CA ASP A 6 -9.92 -15.54 -9.50
C ASP A 6 -10.56 -14.75 -8.32
N TYR A 7 -9.80 -13.87 -7.70
CA TYR A 7 -10.29 -13.05 -6.57
C TYR A 7 -10.91 -11.72 -7.02
N ALA A 8 -10.56 -11.21 -8.20
CA ALA A 8 -10.93 -9.85 -8.61
C ALA A 8 -12.44 -9.60 -8.69
N LEU A 9 -13.23 -10.59 -9.12
CA LEU A 9 -14.69 -10.47 -9.25
C LEU A 9 -15.44 -10.52 -7.91
N ASP A 10 -14.89 -11.26 -6.94
CA ASP A 10 -15.47 -11.42 -5.59
C ASP A 10 -14.67 -10.68 -4.52
N TYR A 11 -13.71 -9.86 -4.92
CA TYR A 11 -12.75 -9.18 -4.05
C TYR A 11 -13.43 -8.42 -2.91
N GLU A 12 -14.38 -7.55 -3.24
CA GLU A 12 -15.12 -6.75 -2.25
C GLU A 12 -15.86 -7.63 -1.24
N LYS A 13 -16.46 -8.74 -1.68
CA LYS A 13 -17.19 -9.65 -0.82
C LYS A 13 -16.28 -10.42 0.14
N ARG A 14 -15.15 -10.93 -0.36
CA ARG A 14 -14.16 -11.69 0.44
C ARG A 14 -13.47 -10.79 1.46
N MET A 15 -13.00 -9.63 1.04
CA MET A 15 -12.41 -8.65 1.95
C MET A 15 -13.40 -8.16 2.99
N HIS A 16 -14.66 -7.93 2.61
CA HIS A 16 -15.70 -7.55 3.58
C HIS A 16 -15.88 -8.60 4.68
N GLN A 17 -15.84 -9.89 4.36
CA GLN A 17 -15.93 -10.96 5.34
C GLN A 17 -14.72 -10.94 6.31
N THR A 18 -13.51 -10.80 5.78
CA THR A 18 -12.28 -10.75 6.57
C THR A 18 -12.21 -9.50 7.46
N LEU A 19 -12.54 -8.33 6.90
CA LEU A 19 -12.46 -7.06 7.62
C LEU A 19 -13.63 -6.81 8.57
N SER A 20 -14.78 -7.49 8.38
CA SER A 20 -15.92 -7.38 9.28
C SER A 20 -15.57 -7.85 10.70
N PHE A 21 -14.73 -8.86 10.84
CA PHE A 21 -14.20 -9.30 12.14
C PHE A 21 -13.35 -8.20 12.82
N ALA A 22 -12.61 -7.42 12.04
CA ALA A 22 -11.82 -6.29 12.54
C ALA A 22 -12.65 -5.00 12.72
N LEU A 23 -13.99 -5.05 12.56
CA LEU A 23 -14.88 -3.89 12.61
C LEU A 23 -14.42 -2.73 11.71
N THR A 24 -13.94 -3.04 10.53
CA THR A 24 -13.44 -2.06 9.58
C THR A 24 -13.94 -2.36 8.16
N SER A 25 -13.79 -1.43 7.24
CA SER A 25 -14.09 -1.61 5.82
C SER A 25 -12.86 -1.28 4.97
N GLU A 26 -12.81 -1.86 3.78
CA GLU A 26 -11.75 -1.60 2.80
C GLU A 26 -11.66 -0.12 2.44
N GLN A 27 -12.81 0.51 2.23
CA GLN A 27 -12.88 1.94 1.92
C GLN A 27 -12.31 2.79 3.06
N TYR A 28 -12.61 2.46 4.31
CA TYR A 28 -12.03 3.14 5.47
C TYR A 28 -10.52 2.97 5.51
N GLN A 29 -10.01 1.75 5.25
CA GLN A 29 -8.58 1.48 5.21
C GLN A 29 -7.89 2.23 4.08
N ALA A 30 -8.48 2.28 2.88
CA ALA A 30 -7.95 3.03 1.75
C ALA A 30 -7.89 4.54 2.03
N GLU A 31 -8.95 5.11 2.59
CA GLU A 31 -9.01 6.51 3.03
C GLU A 31 -7.96 6.82 4.10
N TYR A 32 -7.82 5.94 5.08
CA TYR A 32 -6.84 6.08 6.15
C TYR A 32 -5.41 6.08 5.59
N LYS A 33 -5.07 5.14 4.71
CA LYS A 33 -3.74 5.03 4.07
C LYS A 33 -3.42 6.23 3.20
N SER A 34 -4.38 6.73 2.43
CA SER A 34 -4.22 7.96 1.63
C SER A 34 -3.89 9.18 2.51
N LYS A 35 -4.56 9.31 3.67
CA LYS A 35 -4.24 10.35 4.67
C LYS A 35 -2.85 10.17 5.29
N LEU A 36 -2.37 8.93 5.45
CA LEU A 36 -0.99 8.70 5.88
C LEU A 36 0.01 9.20 4.83
N ILE A 37 -0.21 8.95 3.53
CA ILE A 37 0.64 9.48 2.46
C ILE A 37 0.69 11.00 2.56
N LYS A 38 -0.46 11.67 2.65
CA LYS A 38 -0.54 13.13 2.79
C LYS A 38 0.24 13.64 4.01
N ARG A 39 0.20 12.91 5.10
CA ARG A 39 0.87 13.29 6.37
C ARG A 39 2.39 13.10 6.32
N TYR A 40 2.87 12.03 5.71
CA TYR A 40 4.26 11.61 5.85
C TYR A 40 5.09 11.72 4.55
N ALA A 41 4.48 11.65 3.38
CA ALA A 41 5.18 11.76 2.11
C ALA A 41 5.18 13.18 1.53
N SER A 42 4.19 14.03 1.87
CA SER A 42 4.04 15.39 1.29
C SER A 42 4.54 16.52 2.18
N ARG A 43 5.40 16.24 3.16
CA ARG A 43 5.78 17.21 4.22
C ARG A 43 6.34 18.55 3.73
N SER A 44 6.88 18.63 2.53
CA SER A 44 7.58 19.83 2.04
C SER A 44 7.46 20.07 0.53
N ARG A 45 6.59 19.33 -0.18
CA ARG A 45 6.50 19.41 -1.63
C ARG A 45 5.10 19.17 -2.17
N LYS A 46 4.85 19.72 -3.35
CA LYS A 46 3.68 19.39 -4.15
C LYS A 46 3.85 17.98 -4.75
N ILE A 47 2.87 17.11 -4.54
CA ILE A 47 2.80 15.80 -5.18
C ILE A 47 2.00 15.96 -6.47
N SER A 48 2.63 15.65 -7.60
CA SER A 48 2.06 15.79 -8.94
C SER A 48 1.77 14.46 -9.62
N LYS A 49 2.51 13.40 -9.24
CA LYS A 49 2.33 12.05 -9.79
C LYS A 49 2.44 11.00 -8.69
N ILE A 50 1.41 10.18 -8.59
CA ILE A 50 1.35 9.05 -7.65
C ILE A 50 1.21 7.77 -8.48
N LEU A 51 2.04 6.77 -8.20
CA LEU A 51 1.86 5.41 -8.66
C LEU A 51 1.31 4.56 -7.50
N ASP A 52 0.15 3.95 -7.68
CA ASP A 52 -0.36 2.89 -6.82
C ASP A 52 0.06 1.54 -7.41
N PHE A 53 1.07 0.93 -6.79
CA PHE A 53 1.67 -0.32 -7.24
C PHE A 53 1.02 -1.51 -6.55
N GLY A 54 0.40 -2.40 -7.31
CA GLY A 54 -0.47 -3.46 -6.81
C GLY A 54 -1.81 -2.87 -6.38
N CYS A 55 -2.46 -2.12 -7.27
CA CYS A 55 -3.67 -1.35 -6.97
C CYS A 55 -4.94 -2.20 -6.80
N GLY A 56 -4.88 -3.50 -7.16
CA GLY A 56 -6.04 -4.37 -7.19
C GLY A 56 -7.20 -3.75 -8.00
N VAL A 57 -8.38 -3.78 -7.45
CA VAL A 57 -9.59 -3.20 -8.07
C VAL A 57 -9.73 -1.68 -7.88
N GLY A 58 -8.66 -0.99 -7.45
CA GLY A 58 -8.59 0.47 -7.37
C GLY A 58 -9.27 1.09 -6.15
N LEU A 59 -9.35 0.39 -5.02
CA LEU A 59 -10.01 0.90 -3.80
C LEU A 59 -9.41 2.20 -3.25
N SER A 60 -8.11 2.44 -3.48
CA SER A 60 -7.41 3.65 -3.06
C SER A 60 -7.71 4.87 -3.93
N VAL A 61 -8.17 4.67 -5.18
CA VAL A 61 -8.32 5.74 -6.18
C VAL A 61 -9.19 6.90 -5.69
N PRO A 62 -10.42 6.71 -5.16
CA PRO A 62 -11.24 7.84 -4.72
C PRO A 62 -10.56 8.69 -3.65
N SER A 63 -9.92 8.02 -2.68
CA SER A 63 -9.27 8.72 -1.58
C SER A 63 -7.94 9.36 -1.99
N LEU A 64 -7.22 8.81 -2.96
CA LEU A 64 -6.04 9.46 -3.55
C LEU A 64 -6.43 10.71 -4.32
N GLN A 65 -7.49 10.66 -5.15
CA GLN A 65 -8.00 11.81 -5.89
C GLN A 65 -8.49 12.92 -4.94
N GLU A 66 -9.20 12.56 -3.86
CA GLU A 66 -9.67 13.52 -2.86
C GLU A 66 -8.51 14.21 -2.11
N ASN A 67 -7.51 13.44 -1.67
CA ASN A 67 -6.40 13.97 -0.89
C ASN A 67 -5.33 14.66 -1.75
N PHE A 68 -5.25 14.35 -3.06
CA PHE A 68 -4.28 14.89 -4.02
C PHE A 68 -4.97 15.30 -5.33
N PRO A 69 -5.87 16.30 -5.31
CA PRO A 69 -6.72 16.63 -6.46
C PRO A 69 -5.94 17.13 -7.70
N GLU A 70 -4.69 17.57 -7.51
CA GLU A 70 -3.84 18.01 -8.62
C GLU A 70 -2.87 16.93 -9.11
N ALA A 71 -2.82 15.77 -8.44
CA ALA A 71 -1.92 14.70 -8.83
C ALA A 71 -2.55 13.80 -9.91
N LYS A 72 -1.73 13.43 -10.88
CA LYS A 72 -2.06 12.35 -11.80
C LYS A 72 -1.85 11.01 -11.09
N ILE A 73 -2.88 10.17 -11.10
CA ILE A 73 -2.85 8.85 -10.49
C ILE A 73 -2.54 7.81 -11.56
N PHE A 74 -1.48 7.06 -11.33
CA PHE A 74 -1.06 5.93 -12.15
C PHE A 74 -1.29 4.66 -11.34
N LEU A 75 -1.72 3.61 -12.02
CA LEU A 75 -2.07 2.33 -11.41
C LEU A 75 -1.36 1.20 -12.15
N THR A 76 -0.92 0.20 -11.41
CA THR A 76 -0.44 -1.05 -12.01
C THR A 76 -0.77 -2.22 -11.09
N ASP A 77 -1.06 -3.36 -11.70
CA ASP A 77 -1.30 -4.63 -11.02
C ASP A 77 -0.89 -5.79 -11.91
N VAL A 78 -0.63 -6.95 -11.34
CA VAL A 78 -0.34 -8.18 -12.08
C VAL A 78 -1.61 -8.85 -12.59
N SER A 79 -2.76 -8.58 -11.96
CA SER A 79 -4.07 -9.07 -12.36
C SER A 79 -4.70 -8.18 -13.42
N GLU A 80 -4.76 -8.66 -14.64
CA GLU A 80 -5.47 -7.95 -15.73
C GLU A 80 -6.97 -7.88 -15.48
N VAL A 81 -7.54 -8.85 -14.75
CA VAL A 81 -8.95 -8.83 -14.34
C VAL A 81 -9.21 -7.66 -13.41
N SER A 82 -8.35 -7.43 -12.40
CA SER A 82 -8.42 -6.26 -11.52
C SER A 82 -8.30 -4.95 -12.30
N LEU A 83 -7.36 -4.86 -13.24
CA LEU A 83 -7.19 -3.67 -14.07
C LEU A 83 -8.41 -3.41 -14.98
N ASN A 84 -9.11 -4.45 -15.44
CA ASN A 84 -10.35 -4.28 -16.19
C ASN A 84 -11.48 -3.69 -15.32
N VAL A 85 -11.57 -4.08 -14.06
CA VAL A 85 -12.49 -3.44 -13.10
C VAL A 85 -12.14 -1.96 -12.91
N VAL A 86 -10.86 -1.64 -12.79
CA VAL A 86 -10.39 -0.24 -12.70
C VAL A 86 -10.78 0.58 -13.93
N ARG A 87 -10.57 0.06 -15.16
CA ARG A 87 -10.95 0.73 -16.42
C ARG A 87 -12.43 1.05 -16.50
N GLN A 88 -13.28 0.20 -15.93
CA GLN A 88 -14.73 0.41 -15.94
C GLN A 88 -15.19 1.41 -14.87
N LYS A 89 -14.45 1.52 -13.76
CA LYS A 89 -14.84 2.35 -12.60
C LYS A 89 -14.26 3.77 -12.63
N PHE A 90 -13.10 3.97 -13.28
CA PHE A 90 -12.34 5.22 -13.14
C PHE A 90 -11.82 5.73 -14.49
N ASP A 91 -12.32 6.88 -14.94
CA ASP A 91 -11.90 7.51 -16.20
C ASP A 91 -10.62 8.36 -16.06
N ALA A 92 -10.36 8.90 -14.87
CA ALA A 92 -9.31 9.88 -14.63
C ALA A 92 -8.03 9.26 -14.01
N VAL A 93 -7.66 8.06 -14.46
CA VAL A 93 -6.44 7.36 -14.03
C VAL A 93 -5.65 6.86 -15.23
N THR A 94 -4.35 6.66 -15.05
CA THR A 94 -3.49 6.06 -16.09
C THR A 94 -3.05 4.67 -15.63
N ILE A 95 -3.39 3.65 -16.41
CA ILE A 95 -2.99 2.28 -16.13
C ILE A 95 -1.69 1.98 -16.86
N LEU A 96 -0.70 1.50 -16.12
CA LEU A 96 0.58 1.04 -16.61
C LEU A 96 0.63 -0.49 -16.61
N LYS A 97 1.44 -1.06 -17.49
CA LYS A 97 1.75 -2.49 -17.46
C LYS A 97 2.52 -2.86 -16.19
N ALA A 98 2.36 -4.11 -15.73
CA ALA A 98 3.02 -4.61 -14.53
C ALA A 98 4.56 -4.54 -14.59
N GLU A 99 5.13 -4.64 -15.78
CA GLU A 99 6.57 -4.53 -16.02
C GLU A 99 7.13 -3.11 -15.80
N LEU A 100 6.26 -2.10 -15.61
CA LEU A 100 6.63 -0.69 -15.46
C LEU A 100 7.48 -0.15 -16.61
N GLU A 101 7.14 -0.55 -17.83
CA GLU A 101 7.76 -0.04 -19.07
C GLU A 101 7.25 1.38 -19.33
N THR A 102 7.81 2.35 -18.64
CA THR A 102 7.45 3.77 -18.72
C THR A 102 8.65 4.63 -18.38
N ASP A 103 8.75 5.84 -18.96
CA ASP A 103 9.75 6.86 -18.58
C ASP A 103 9.21 7.81 -17.49
N GLU A 104 7.97 7.59 -17.06
CA GLU A 104 7.35 8.40 -16.01
C GLU A 104 8.14 8.32 -14.70
N LYS A 105 8.21 9.46 -14.00
CA LYS A 105 8.78 9.58 -12.67
C LYS A 105 7.70 9.96 -11.68
N PHE A 106 7.72 9.37 -10.50
CA PHE A 106 6.68 9.51 -9.49
C PHE A 106 7.20 10.20 -8.24
N ASP A 107 6.40 11.11 -7.71
CA ASP A 107 6.68 11.75 -6.43
C ASP A 107 6.38 10.81 -5.27
N VAL A 108 5.38 9.96 -5.44
CA VAL A 108 5.05 8.88 -4.50
C VAL A 108 4.79 7.61 -5.28
N ILE A 109 5.48 6.55 -4.90
CA ILE A 109 5.12 5.18 -5.27
C ILE A 109 4.50 4.55 -4.03
N PHE A 110 3.21 4.30 -4.08
CA PHE A 110 2.44 3.71 -2.99
C PHE A 110 2.31 2.21 -3.18
N MET A 111 2.67 1.46 -2.15
CA MET A 111 2.52 0.00 -2.08
C MET A 111 1.75 -0.32 -0.80
N SER A 112 0.56 -0.87 -0.93
CA SER A 112 -0.29 -1.19 0.21
C SER A 112 -0.64 -2.66 0.25
N THR A 113 -0.09 -3.40 1.21
CA THR A 113 -0.35 -4.84 1.35
C THR A 113 -0.06 -5.61 0.06
N VAL A 114 1.11 -5.39 -0.51
CA VAL A 114 1.58 -5.97 -1.79
C VAL A 114 2.87 -6.75 -1.60
N LEU A 115 3.78 -6.24 -0.75
CA LEU A 115 5.14 -6.78 -0.67
C LEU A 115 5.16 -8.21 -0.13
N HIS A 116 4.19 -8.58 0.71
CA HIS A 116 4.08 -9.93 1.26
C HIS A 116 3.65 -10.99 0.24
N HIS A 117 3.06 -10.57 -0.90
CA HIS A 117 2.78 -11.45 -2.04
C HIS A 117 3.97 -11.60 -2.99
N ILE A 118 5.04 -10.82 -2.80
CA ILE A 118 6.25 -10.90 -3.60
C ILE A 118 7.25 -11.79 -2.88
N THR A 119 7.72 -12.84 -3.57
CA THR A 119 8.71 -13.76 -2.97
C THR A 119 9.98 -12.99 -2.56
N ALA A 120 10.63 -13.40 -1.48
CA ALA A 120 11.82 -12.72 -0.96
C ALA A 120 12.90 -12.48 -2.03
N LYS A 121 13.09 -13.44 -2.95
CA LYS A 121 14.06 -13.36 -4.06
C LYS A 121 13.71 -12.28 -5.11
N ASP A 122 12.42 -11.98 -5.30
CA ASP A 122 11.96 -11.05 -6.33
C ASP A 122 11.81 -9.63 -5.80
N ARG A 123 11.71 -9.45 -4.46
CA ARG A 123 11.54 -8.14 -3.80
C ARG A 123 12.63 -7.15 -4.20
N PHE A 124 13.89 -7.59 -4.23
CA PHE A 124 15.01 -6.74 -4.61
C PHE A 124 14.83 -6.18 -6.03
N LYS A 125 14.54 -7.04 -7.00
CA LYS A 125 14.36 -6.65 -8.40
C LYS A 125 13.21 -5.65 -8.57
N ILE A 126 12.12 -5.84 -7.84
CA ILE A 126 10.96 -4.95 -7.90
C ILE A 126 11.29 -3.60 -7.28
N ILE A 127 11.87 -3.57 -6.08
CA ILE A 127 12.25 -2.31 -5.42
C ILE A 127 13.27 -1.52 -6.26
N GLU A 128 14.25 -2.17 -6.88
CA GLU A 128 15.19 -1.47 -7.79
C GLU A 128 14.48 -0.88 -9.02
N LYS A 129 13.52 -1.60 -9.61
CA LYS A 129 12.70 -1.03 -10.70
C LYS A 129 11.91 0.21 -10.23
N LEU A 130 11.27 0.14 -9.07
CA LEU A 130 10.51 1.24 -8.50
C LEU A 130 11.41 2.44 -8.17
N LYS A 131 12.59 2.19 -7.59
CA LYS A 131 13.60 3.21 -7.30
C LYS A 131 14.00 3.99 -8.56
N LEU A 132 14.18 3.30 -9.68
CA LEU A 132 14.45 3.94 -10.98
C LEU A 132 13.30 4.83 -11.48
N ARG A 133 12.09 4.69 -10.94
CA ARG A 133 10.91 5.47 -11.31
C ARG A 133 10.58 6.59 -10.31
N LEU A 134 11.40 6.79 -9.28
CA LEU A 134 11.26 7.94 -8.40
C LEU A 134 11.67 9.24 -9.11
N SER A 135 10.94 10.32 -8.85
CA SER A 135 11.42 11.68 -9.11
C SER A 135 12.57 12.01 -8.14
N ASN A 136 13.31 13.09 -8.39
CA ASN A 136 14.50 13.45 -7.57
C ASN A 136 14.22 13.49 -6.08
N ASP A 137 13.04 13.97 -5.69
CA ASP A 137 12.59 13.99 -4.29
C ASP A 137 11.54 12.91 -4.00
N GLY A 138 11.36 11.93 -4.91
CA GLY A 138 10.36 10.88 -4.81
C GLY A 138 10.56 9.96 -3.62
N CYS A 139 9.48 9.32 -3.17
CA CYS A 139 9.54 8.31 -2.13
C CYS A 139 8.71 7.07 -2.48
N ILE A 140 9.14 5.92 -1.98
CA ILE A 140 8.31 4.72 -1.90
C ILE A 140 7.61 4.75 -0.53
N PHE A 141 6.29 4.70 -0.55
CA PHE A 141 5.45 4.65 0.64
C PHE A 141 4.84 3.26 0.76
N ILE A 142 5.33 2.47 1.70
CA ILE A 142 4.93 1.08 1.91
C ILE A 142 4.04 0.99 3.13
N VAL A 143 2.91 0.27 3.03
CA VAL A 143 2.07 -0.13 4.16
C VAL A 143 1.93 -1.64 4.15
N GLU A 144 2.25 -2.29 5.28
CA GLU A 144 2.22 -3.74 5.41
C GLU A 144 1.62 -4.21 6.74
N HIS A 145 1.28 -5.48 6.83
CA HIS A 145 0.74 -6.12 8.01
C HIS A 145 1.75 -6.12 9.17
N ASN A 146 1.27 -5.77 10.36
CA ASN A 146 2.12 -5.77 11.55
C ASN A 146 2.30 -7.18 12.11
N THR A 147 3.46 -7.75 11.92
CA THR A 147 3.81 -9.10 12.39
C THR A 147 3.96 -9.21 13.91
N TYR A 148 3.97 -8.09 14.64
CA TYR A 148 4.01 -8.09 16.12
C TYR A 148 2.62 -8.08 16.74
N ASN A 149 1.56 -7.85 15.97
CA ASN A 149 0.20 -7.83 16.45
C ASN A 149 -0.47 -9.20 16.25
N PRO A 150 -0.77 -9.97 17.31
CA PRO A 150 -1.35 -11.30 17.18
C PRO A 150 -2.74 -11.29 16.54
N LEU A 151 -3.51 -10.20 16.68
CA LEU A 151 -4.80 -10.05 16.00
C LEU A 151 -4.61 -9.93 14.48
N THR A 152 -3.61 -9.17 14.04
CA THR A 152 -3.26 -9.07 12.62
C THR A 152 -2.84 -10.42 12.06
N LEU A 153 -1.98 -11.16 12.77
CA LEU A 153 -1.55 -12.49 12.34
C LEU A 153 -2.74 -13.46 12.19
N LYS A 154 -3.70 -13.39 13.11
CA LYS A 154 -4.92 -14.19 13.00
C LYS A 154 -5.76 -13.79 11.79
N ILE A 155 -5.97 -12.48 11.55
CA ILE A 155 -6.73 -11.99 10.40
C ILE A 155 -6.10 -12.44 9.08
N VAL A 156 -4.77 -12.33 8.96
CA VAL A 156 -4.03 -12.77 7.76
C VAL A 156 -4.13 -14.30 7.59
N ALA A 157 -3.99 -15.07 8.66
CA ALA A 157 -4.10 -16.53 8.60
C ALA A 157 -5.51 -17.02 8.21
N ASP A 158 -6.53 -16.25 8.53
CA ASP A 158 -7.93 -16.54 8.20
C ASP A 158 -8.33 -15.96 6.81
N CYS A 159 -7.42 -15.29 6.11
CA CYS A 159 -7.67 -14.65 4.81
C CYS A 159 -7.22 -15.56 3.66
N ASP A 160 -8.15 -16.02 2.84
CA ASP A 160 -7.85 -16.89 1.70
C ASP A 160 -6.88 -16.26 0.68
N MET A 161 -6.88 -14.92 0.57
CA MET A 161 -6.00 -14.19 -0.35
C MET A 161 -4.56 -14.10 0.15
N ASP A 162 -4.34 -14.30 1.44
CA ASP A 162 -3.04 -14.18 2.09
C ASP A 162 -2.42 -15.54 2.46
N HIS A 163 -2.99 -16.66 1.97
CA HIS A 163 -2.54 -18.00 2.34
C HIS A 163 -1.07 -18.28 1.98
N ASP A 164 -0.55 -17.67 0.89
CA ASP A 164 0.84 -17.76 0.44
C ASP A 164 1.68 -16.54 0.85
N ALA A 165 1.15 -15.68 1.72
CA ALA A 165 1.81 -14.44 2.08
C ALA A 165 3.11 -14.67 2.87
N GLU A 166 4.21 -14.11 2.39
CA GLU A 166 5.49 -14.04 3.10
C GLU A 166 5.57 -12.72 3.89
N LEU A 167 4.96 -12.69 5.08
CA LEU A 167 4.92 -11.48 5.90
C LEU A 167 6.33 -10.99 6.26
N VAL A 168 6.51 -9.68 6.22
CA VAL A 168 7.79 -9.01 6.54
C VAL A 168 7.61 -8.14 7.76
N SER A 169 8.51 -8.26 8.76
CA SER A 169 8.49 -7.38 9.90
C SER A 169 8.98 -5.96 9.52
N ILE A 170 8.54 -4.94 10.27
CA ILE A 170 9.03 -3.56 10.09
C ILE A 170 10.55 -3.47 10.19
N ARG A 171 11.19 -4.30 11.03
CA ARG A 171 12.66 -4.35 11.18
C ARG A 171 13.33 -4.94 9.95
N ASP A 172 12.81 -6.07 9.46
CA ASP A 172 13.40 -6.76 8.31
C ASP A 172 13.20 -5.96 7.03
N LEU A 173 12.02 -5.34 6.84
CA LEU A 173 11.80 -4.43 5.73
C LEU A 173 12.75 -3.24 5.77
N LYS A 174 12.93 -2.62 6.94
CA LYS A 174 13.88 -1.52 7.09
C LYS A 174 15.29 -1.94 6.72
N ARG A 175 15.77 -3.09 7.25
CA ARG A 175 17.09 -3.63 6.93
C ARG A 175 17.22 -3.88 5.43
N PHE A 176 16.27 -4.57 4.82
CA PHE A 176 16.25 -4.87 3.39
C PHE A 176 16.37 -3.59 2.55
N LEU A 177 15.51 -2.59 2.79
CA LEU A 177 15.54 -1.35 2.03
C LEU A 177 16.85 -0.58 2.18
N THR A 178 17.45 -0.59 3.39
CA THR A 178 18.67 0.19 3.66
C THR A 178 19.94 -0.52 3.24
N THR A 179 20.04 -1.84 3.45
CA THR A 179 21.30 -2.57 3.21
C THR A 179 21.36 -3.19 1.83
N GLU A 180 20.23 -3.65 1.30
CA GLU A 180 20.20 -4.35 0.01
C GLU A 180 19.80 -3.41 -1.12
N CYS A 181 18.78 -2.57 -0.94
CA CYS A 181 18.29 -1.66 -1.97
C CYS A 181 18.95 -0.27 -1.94
N SER A 182 19.83 0.01 -0.98
CA SER A 182 20.50 1.33 -0.83
C SER A 182 19.52 2.51 -0.81
N LEU A 183 18.36 2.32 -0.17
CA LEU A 183 17.36 3.35 0.07
C LEU A 183 17.51 3.91 1.49
N LYS A 184 17.26 5.19 1.66
CA LYS A 184 17.20 5.83 2.98
C LYS A 184 15.78 5.79 3.52
N VAL A 185 15.54 5.07 4.62
CA VAL A 185 14.26 5.13 5.34
C VAL A 185 14.19 6.43 6.14
N VAL A 186 13.34 7.34 5.73
CA VAL A 186 13.18 8.69 6.32
C VAL A 186 12.08 8.77 7.37
N ASP A 187 11.11 7.88 7.31
CA ASP A 187 10.06 7.76 8.33
C ASP A 187 9.50 6.35 8.38
N SER A 188 9.00 5.93 9.54
CA SER A 188 8.32 4.65 9.73
C SER A 188 7.53 4.65 11.03
N GLY A 189 6.55 3.77 11.15
CA GLY A 189 5.80 3.60 12.38
C GLY A 189 4.64 2.64 12.22
N PHE A 190 4.08 2.25 13.34
CA PHE A 190 2.85 1.47 13.38
C PHE A 190 1.63 2.36 13.13
N CYS A 191 0.60 1.81 12.55
CA CYS A 191 -0.60 2.51 12.13
C CYS A 191 -1.82 1.57 12.18
N SER A 192 -3.02 2.10 11.86
CA SER A 192 -4.27 1.33 11.92
C SER A 192 -4.55 0.77 13.33
N PHE A 193 -4.53 1.67 14.34
CA PHE A 193 -4.80 1.29 15.73
C PHE A 193 -6.28 1.17 16.05
N PHE A 194 -7.12 1.90 15.33
CA PHE A 194 -8.54 2.02 15.66
C PHE A 194 -9.40 1.51 14.50
N PRO A 195 -10.37 0.63 14.79
CA PRO A 195 -11.36 0.21 13.81
C PRO A 195 -12.29 1.35 13.41
N GLN A 196 -13.03 1.18 12.32
CA GLN A 196 -13.90 2.22 11.75
C GLN A 196 -14.88 2.88 12.74
N PRO A 197 -15.54 2.17 13.69
CA PRO A 197 -16.40 2.83 14.67
C PRO A 197 -15.67 3.83 15.57
N LEU A 198 -14.35 3.64 15.75
CA LEU A 198 -13.49 4.50 16.55
C LEU A 198 -12.64 5.46 15.70
N LYS A 199 -13.03 5.73 14.45
CA LYS A 199 -12.29 6.56 13.49
C LYS A 199 -11.92 7.96 14.01
N ALA A 200 -12.71 8.51 14.95
CA ALA A 200 -12.40 9.80 15.56
C ALA A 200 -11.08 9.79 16.36
N LEU A 201 -10.69 8.60 16.88
CA LEU A 201 -9.44 8.38 17.62
C LEU A 201 -8.23 8.21 16.71
N ALA A 202 -8.39 8.06 15.39
CA ALA A 202 -7.28 7.91 14.44
C ALA A 202 -6.30 9.12 14.48
N LYS A 203 -6.71 10.25 15.05
CA LYS A 203 -5.81 11.39 15.30
C LYS A 203 -4.70 11.06 16.30
N ILE A 204 -4.93 10.10 17.20
CA ILE A 204 -3.98 9.66 18.24
C ILE A 204 -2.93 8.70 17.65
N ASP A 205 -3.16 8.08 16.49
CA ASP A 205 -2.21 7.19 15.82
C ASP A 205 -0.81 7.80 15.70
N ARG A 206 -0.75 9.12 15.52
CA ARG A 206 0.53 9.84 15.46
C ARG A 206 1.36 9.67 16.74
N VAL A 207 0.73 9.65 17.88
CA VAL A 207 1.40 9.48 19.18
C VAL A 207 1.76 8.01 19.39
N LEU A 208 0.86 7.12 18.98
CA LEU A 208 1.01 5.66 19.15
C LEU A 208 1.94 5.01 18.14
N ARG A 209 2.40 5.72 17.12
CA ARG A 209 3.17 5.15 15.98
C ARG A 209 4.44 4.36 16.35
N ARG A 210 4.95 4.51 17.59
CA ARG A 210 6.08 3.74 18.10
C ARG A 210 5.67 2.49 18.87
N VAL A 211 4.39 2.33 19.13
CA VAL A 211 3.82 1.20 19.88
C VAL A 211 3.45 0.09 18.89
N PRO A 212 3.95 -1.14 19.04
CA PRO A 212 3.76 -2.21 18.04
C PRO A 212 2.38 -2.90 18.14
N LEU A 213 1.32 -2.13 18.43
CA LEU A 213 -0.05 -2.63 18.59
C LEU A 213 -0.99 -2.27 17.43
N GLY A 214 -0.55 -1.41 16.49
CA GLY A 214 -1.33 -1.12 15.28
C GLY A 214 -1.50 -2.37 14.41
N GLY A 215 -2.58 -2.44 13.65
CA GLY A 215 -2.83 -3.56 12.72
C GLY A 215 -1.84 -3.60 11.55
N GLN A 216 -1.28 -2.47 11.20
CA GLN A 216 -0.32 -2.31 10.09
C GLN A 216 0.85 -1.43 10.54
N TYR A 217 1.87 -1.38 9.69
CA TYR A 217 2.94 -0.40 9.79
C TYR A 217 3.14 0.30 8.43
N PHE A 218 3.71 1.50 8.47
CA PHE A 218 4.14 2.21 7.26
C PHE A 218 5.62 2.47 7.26
N MET A 219 6.19 2.63 6.07
CA MET A 219 7.58 2.99 5.85
C MET A 219 7.70 3.94 4.66
N VAL A 220 8.51 4.99 4.81
CA VAL A 220 8.80 5.97 3.77
C VAL A 220 10.28 5.89 3.44
N ALA A 221 10.60 5.51 2.22
CA ALA A 221 11.96 5.35 1.74
C ALA A 221 12.23 6.27 0.54
N VAL A 222 13.43 6.85 0.48
CA VAL A 222 13.90 7.73 -0.60
C VAL A 222 15.20 7.16 -1.19
N ALA A 223 15.51 7.52 -2.45
CA ALA A 223 16.74 7.11 -3.11
C ALA A 223 17.97 7.83 -2.53
#